data_ff13f750c9166a2a3b5c4452fefb5d3f
#
_entry.id   ff13f750c9166a2a3b5c4452fefb5d3f
#
_cell.length_a   1.000
_cell.length_b   1.000
_cell.length_c   1.000
_cell.angle_alpha   90.00
_cell.angle_beta   90.00
_cell.angle_gamma   90.00
#
_symmetry.space_group_name_H-M   'P 1'
#
loop_
_entity.id
_entity.type
_entity.pdbx_description
1 polymer ?
#
loop_
_entity_poly.entity_id
_entity_poly.type
_entity_poly.pdbx_seq_one_letter_code
_entity_poly.pdbx_strand_id
1 'polypeptide(L)' 'MEKEGCLDCMAMASIGELLPDTSCERESEIVQGFEKISEKGFHPAGTGTVSAEFSNRICEICDSKLAGERFNINFLG' A
#
# COMPACT_ATOMS: atom_id res chain seq x y z
N MET A 1 7.34 11.16 -3.93
CA MET A 1 6.14 10.63 -4.60
C MET A 1 5.17 10.10 -3.56
N GLU A 2 3.88 10.36 -3.74
CA GLU A 2 2.85 9.92 -2.82
C GLU A 2 1.84 9.04 -3.56
N LYS A 3 1.39 7.97 -2.92
CA LYS A 3 0.38 7.08 -3.48
C LYS A 3 -0.69 6.77 -2.44
N GLU A 4 -1.91 6.54 -2.91
CA GLU A 4 -2.99 6.09 -2.05
C GLU A 4 -2.96 4.57 -1.97
N GLY A 5 -2.74 4.05 -0.77
CA GLY A 5 -2.69 2.62 -0.53
C GLY A 5 -3.80 2.14 0.39
N CYS A 6 -4.14 0.87 0.30
CA CYS A 6 -5.11 0.26 1.21
C CYS A 6 -4.47 0.03 2.59
N LEU A 7 -5.28 -0.43 3.54
CA LEU A 7 -4.81 -0.69 4.91
C LEU A 7 -3.63 -1.66 4.93
N ASP A 8 -3.68 -2.72 4.15
CA ASP A 8 -2.60 -3.71 4.09
C ASP A 8 -1.29 -3.09 3.60
N CYS A 9 -1.38 -2.25 2.55
CA CYS A 9 -0.20 -1.57 2.02
C CYS A 9 0.33 -0.54 3.02
N MET A 10 -0.55 0.15 3.71
CA MET A 10 -0.16 1.11 4.75
C MET A 10 0.61 0.41 5.87
N ALA A 11 0.12 -0.74 6.33
CA ALA A 11 0.80 -1.50 7.37
C ALA A 11 2.17 -1.96 6.91
N MET A 12 2.28 -2.44 5.68
CA MET A 12 3.57 -2.86 5.13
C MET A 12 4.56 -1.70 5.01
N ALA A 13 4.08 -0.52 4.61
CA ALA A 13 4.93 0.67 4.49
C ALA A 13 5.34 1.22 5.86
N SER A 14 4.44 1.12 6.84
CA SER A 14 4.64 1.71 8.17
C SER A 14 5.53 0.86 9.07
N ILE A 15 5.23 -0.44 9.17
CA ILE A 15 5.91 -1.34 10.10
C ILE A 15 6.76 -2.41 9.41
N GLY A 16 6.70 -2.49 8.08
CA GLY A 16 7.46 -3.47 7.32
C GLY A 16 6.91 -4.88 7.40
N GLU A 17 5.74 -5.07 7.95
CA GLU A 17 5.11 -6.37 8.12
C GLU A 17 3.67 -6.35 7.66
N LEU A 18 3.20 -7.51 7.22
CA LEU A 18 1.81 -7.68 6.83
C LEU A 18 0.94 -7.92 8.05
N LEU A 19 -0.34 -7.59 7.93
CA LEU A 19 -1.31 -7.86 8.99
C LEU A 19 -1.47 -9.36 9.17
N PRO A 20 -1.74 -9.84 10.42
CA PRO A 20 -1.84 -11.27 10.70
C PRO A 20 -2.87 -12.04 9.87
N ASP A 21 -3.94 -11.35 9.46
CA ASP A 21 -5.04 -11.97 8.71
C ASP A 21 -4.84 -11.90 7.20
N THR A 22 -3.68 -11.43 6.73
CA THR A 22 -3.40 -11.31 5.31
C THR A 22 -3.20 -12.70 4.69
N SER A 23 -3.99 -13.00 3.67
CA SER A 23 -3.85 -14.28 2.96
C SER A 23 -2.59 -14.30 2.11
N CYS A 24 -2.14 -15.49 1.72
CA CYS A 24 -0.96 -15.64 0.85
C CYS A 24 -1.15 -14.94 -0.49
N GLU A 25 -2.36 -14.97 -1.03
CA GLU A 25 -2.67 -14.28 -2.29
C GLU A 25 -2.52 -12.76 -2.15
N ARG A 26 -3.04 -12.22 -1.07
CA ARG A 26 -2.94 -10.80 -0.77
C ARG A 26 -1.49 -10.39 -0.52
N GLU A 27 -0.76 -11.21 0.24
CA GLU A 27 0.65 -10.98 0.49
C GLU A 27 1.43 -10.87 -0.82
N SER A 28 1.20 -11.79 -1.74
CA SER A 28 1.85 -11.78 -3.04
C SER A 28 1.56 -10.50 -3.82
N GLU A 29 0.30 -10.08 -3.86
CA GLU A 29 -0.10 -8.84 -4.54
C GLU A 29 0.58 -7.60 -3.94
N ILE A 30 0.63 -7.53 -2.63
CA ILE A 30 1.23 -6.40 -1.91
C ILE A 30 2.73 -6.35 -2.18
N VAL A 31 3.42 -7.46 -2.04
CA VAL A 31 4.86 -7.56 -2.26
C VAL A 31 5.20 -7.17 -3.70
N GLN A 32 4.46 -7.69 -4.68
CA GLN A 32 4.68 -7.34 -6.07
C GLN A 32 4.45 -5.86 -6.33
N GLY A 33 3.45 -5.26 -5.68
CA GLY A 33 3.19 -3.84 -5.80
C GLY A 33 4.36 -3.00 -5.32
N PHE A 34 4.93 -3.34 -4.17
CA PHE A 34 6.10 -2.64 -3.65
C PHE A 34 7.35 -2.89 -4.50
N GLU A 35 7.51 -4.08 -5.02
CA GLU A 35 8.63 -4.40 -5.92
C GLU A 35 8.62 -3.54 -7.18
N LYS A 36 7.45 -3.34 -7.79
CA LYS A 36 7.32 -2.50 -8.98
C LYS A 36 7.74 -1.06 -8.69
N ILE A 37 7.38 -0.54 -7.54
CA ILE A 37 7.75 0.81 -7.13
C ILE A 37 9.26 0.87 -6.85
N SER A 38 9.80 -0.15 -6.22
CA SER A 38 11.23 -0.25 -5.93
C SER A 38 12.06 -0.30 -7.22
N GLU A 39 11.58 -0.98 -8.24
CA GLU A 39 12.26 -1.04 -9.55
C GLU A 39 12.42 0.33 -10.18
N LYS A 40 11.53 1.27 -9.86
CA LYS A 40 11.60 2.65 -10.36
C LYS A 40 12.53 3.52 -9.51
N GLY A 41 13.15 2.95 -8.48
CA GLY A 41 14.07 3.66 -7.61
C GLY A 41 13.43 4.33 -6.40
N PHE A 42 12.20 4.01 -6.08
CA PHE A 42 11.49 4.56 -4.93
C PHE A 42 11.37 3.55 -3.80
N HIS A 43 11.30 4.06 -2.57
CA HIS A 43 11.10 3.22 -1.40
C HIS A 43 10.13 3.90 -0.42
N PRO A 44 9.41 3.14 0.41
CA PRO A 44 8.49 3.74 1.39
C PRO A 44 9.27 4.56 2.40
N ALA A 45 8.81 5.80 2.63
CA ALA A 45 9.48 6.73 3.54
C ALA A 45 8.59 7.13 4.72
N GLY A 46 7.34 6.72 4.71
CA GLY A 46 6.42 7.02 5.80
C GLY A 46 4.97 6.98 5.34
N THR A 47 4.07 6.98 6.31
CA THR A 47 2.64 7.00 6.04
C THR A 47 2.05 8.31 6.55
N GLY A 48 1.14 8.88 5.78
CA GLY A 48 0.41 10.08 6.15
C GLY A 48 -0.94 9.74 6.77
N THR A 49 -1.82 10.73 6.73
CA THR A 49 -3.18 10.59 7.25
C THR A 49 -4.05 9.76 6.32
N VAL A 50 -5.23 9.40 6.79
CA VAL A 50 -6.24 8.73 5.96
C VAL A 50 -6.61 9.66 4.80
N SER A 51 -6.44 9.15 3.58
CA SER A 51 -6.79 9.89 2.36
C SER A 51 -8.29 9.83 2.09
N ALA A 52 -8.90 8.67 2.35
CA ALA A 52 -10.34 8.48 2.21
C ALA A 52 -10.80 7.43 3.23
N GLU A 53 -11.90 7.70 3.92
CA GLU A 53 -12.47 6.76 4.88
C GLU A 53 -13.09 5.56 4.17
N PHE A 54 -13.61 5.78 2.98
CA PHE A 54 -14.16 4.73 2.14
C PHE A 54 -13.95 5.11 0.68
N SER A 55 -13.37 4.19 -0.09
CA SER A 55 -13.09 4.42 -1.49
C SER A 55 -13.33 3.15 -2.30
N ASN A 56 -13.88 3.33 -3.49
CA ASN A 56 -14.04 2.24 -4.47
C ASN A 56 -12.86 2.19 -5.43
N ARG A 57 -11.88 3.07 -5.26
CA ARG A 57 -10.74 3.14 -6.17
C ARG A 57 -9.82 1.94 -5.97
N ILE A 58 -9.12 1.58 -7.02
CA ILE A 58 -8.10 0.54 -6.97
C ILE A 58 -6.93 1.07 -6.12
N CYS A 59 -6.40 0.22 -5.23
CA CYS A 59 -5.19 0.56 -4.49
C CYS A 59 -4.05 0.80 -5.48
N GLU A 60 -3.36 1.93 -5.36
CA GLU A 60 -2.29 2.30 -6.27
C GLU A 60 -1.01 1.47 -6.10
N ILE A 61 -0.95 0.64 -5.07
CA ILE A 61 0.23 -0.19 -4.79
C ILE A 61 -0.02 -1.64 -5.18
N CYS A 62 -1.02 -2.28 -4.58
CA CYS A 62 -1.27 -3.71 -4.81
C CYS A 62 -2.37 -3.98 -5.83
N ASP A 63 -2.95 -2.94 -6.41
CA ASP A 63 -4.04 -3.03 -7.39
C ASP A 63 -5.30 -3.73 -6.87
N SER A 64 -5.50 -3.73 -5.56
CA SER A 64 -6.69 -4.31 -4.96
C SER A 64 -7.93 -3.50 -5.35
N LYS A 65 -8.97 -4.21 -5.74
CA LYS A 65 -10.26 -3.60 -6.10
C LYS A 65 -11.23 -3.56 -4.93
N LEU A 66 -10.80 -4.02 -3.76
CA LEU A 66 -11.65 -4.02 -2.58
C LEU A 66 -11.88 -2.59 -2.10
N ALA A 67 -13.16 -2.26 -1.85
CA ALA A 67 -13.51 -0.98 -1.27
C ALA A 67 -13.05 -0.91 0.18
N GLY A 68 -12.70 0.28 0.64
CA GLY A 68 -12.27 0.48 2.02
C GLY A 68 -11.47 1.75 2.19
N GLU A 69 -10.80 1.86 3.33
CA GLU A 69 -10.00 3.03 3.64
C GLU A 69 -8.78 3.13 2.73
N ARG A 70 -8.37 4.37 2.46
CA ARG A 70 -7.15 4.66 1.71
C ARG A 70 -6.27 5.58 2.53
N PHE A 71 -4.98 5.36 2.46
CA PHE A 71 -3.97 6.10 3.23
C PHE A 71 -2.94 6.68 2.27
N ASN A 72 -2.44 7.86 2.61
CA ASN A 72 -1.34 8.46 1.86
C ASN A 72 -0.03 7.82 2.30
N ILE A 73 0.70 7.27 1.35
CA ILE A 73 1.99 6.63 1.59
C ILE A 73 3.04 7.38 0.80
N ASN A 74 4.06 7.89 1.49
CA ASN A 74 5.13 8.65 0.85
C ASN A 74 6.25 7.72 0.41
N PHE A 75 6.76 7.97 -0.79
CA PHE A 75 7.91 7.26 -1.34
C PHE A 75 8.99 8.25 -1.70
N LEU A 76 10.23 7.92 -1.39
CA LEU A 76 11.41 8.70 -1.75
C LEU A 76 12.26 7.91 -2.74
N GLY A 77 12.81 8.65 -3.69
CA GLY A 77 13.68 8.07 -4.72
C GLY A 77 15.16 8.31 -4.47
#